data_ad20a920ddd805781059c70e5ac4ce43
#
_entry.id   ad20a920ddd805781059c70e5ac4ce43
#
_cell.length_a   1.000
_cell.length_b   1.000
_cell.length_c   1.000
_cell.angle_alpha   90.00
_cell.angle_beta   90.00
_cell.angle_gamma   90.00
#
_symmetry.space_group_name_H-M   'P 1'
#
loop_
_entity.id
_entity.type
_entity.pdbx_description
1 polymer ?
#
loop_
_entity_poly.entity_id
_entity_poly.type
_entity_poly.pdbx_seq_one_letter_code
_entity_poly.pdbx_strand_id
1 'polypeptide(L)'
;MAGLCIGGGSVCYQLHASTACALAGITLLAIGLYTGTLQISLWKSGTIALTVCAVFACINSLSRAISVAIALHMQLPQDEPWFCLAACVFYNIVCWILVLTAFYPSTRAVRVMVEDDNFAQTWYVFWVLPLVFIFLNLFMIPRYQTTLRTGRVLQGYIVISIALLVLLLWFNAIFLLMATSLNRNARLQQENQLLFMQQQRYENLKASIEEVRQARHDMRHQLNQISALAETGDLEGLKSYLEKNISRIPNLGIHFCENRAADSVIGYYCALAKREDIPFCAKLDLPQTLPIDEINMCLVLSNLLENALEASIRTCLLYTSPSPRD
;
A
#
# COMPACT_ATOMS: atom_id res chain seq x y z
N MET A 1 17.99 20.53 21.32
CA MET A 1 18.59 19.31 21.88
C MET A 1 19.79 19.56 22.77
N ALA A 2 20.89 20.21 22.29
CA ALA A 2 22.07 20.47 23.12
C ALA A 2 21.77 21.24 24.44
N GLY A 3 20.95 22.30 24.40
CA GLY A 3 20.54 23.06 25.59
C GLY A 3 19.74 22.23 26.61
N LEU A 4 18.90 21.27 26.15
CA LEU A 4 18.15 20.37 27.01
C LEU A 4 19.06 19.33 27.69
N CYS A 5 20.07 18.81 26.96
CA CYS A 5 21.04 17.89 27.54
C CYS A 5 21.90 18.58 28.62
N ILE A 6 22.34 19.82 28.37
CA ILE A 6 23.13 20.61 29.33
C ILE A 6 22.28 21.01 30.54
N GLY A 7 21.06 21.52 30.30
CA GLY A 7 20.15 21.92 31.39
C GLY A 7 19.70 20.71 32.21
N GLY A 8 19.31 19.60 31.57
CA GLY A 8 18.93 18.36 32.24
C GLY A 8 20.08 17.74 33.03
N GLY A 9 21.31 17.76 32.50
CA GLY A 9 22.50 17.30 33.19
C GLY A 9 22.81 18.13 34.44
N SER A 10 22.66 19.45 34.35
CA SER A 10 22.89 20.39 35.50
C SER A 10 21.84 20.16 36.61
N VAL A 11 20.57 19.99 36.25
CA VAL A 11 19.50 19.70 37.21
C VAL A 11 19.70 18.34 37.89
N CYS A 12 20.09 17.31 37.16
CA CYS A 12 20.37 15.99 37.72
C CYS A 12 21.58 15.99 38.63
N TYR A 13 22.59 16.80 38.32
CA TYR A 13 23.75 17.00 39.19
C TYR A 13 23.35 17.64 40.52
N GLN A 14 22.53 18.70 40.49
CA GLN A 14 22.04 19.38 41.68
C GLN A 14 21.13 18.48 42.54
N LEU A 15 20.34 17.60 41.93
CA LEU A 15 19.45 16.69 42.63
C LEU A 15 20.13 15.41 43.13
N HIS A 16 21.44 15.27 42.98
CA HIS A 16 22.19 14.04 43.31
C HIS A 16 21.54 12.75 42.69
N ALA A 17 20.84 12.88 41.56
CA ALA A 17 20.20 11.77 40.90
C ALA A 17 21.24 10.77 40.35
N SER A 18 20.93 9.48 40.40
CA SER A 18 21.80 8.49 39.82
C SER A 18 22.00 8.76 38.31
N THR A 19 23.20 8.54 37.82
CA THR A 19 23.52 8.79 36.38
C THR A 19 22.62 7.97 35.45
N ALA A 20 22.13 6.81 35.88
CA ALA A 20 21.21 6.00 35.14
C ALA A 20 19.81 6.67 35.02
N CYS A 21 19.29 7.24 36.14
CA CYS A 21 18.00 7.94 36.11
C CYS A 21 18.08 9.23 35.28
N ALA A 22 19.20 9.96 35.32
CA ALA A 22 19.44 11.13 34.51
C ALA A 22 19.42 10.80 33.03
N LEU A 23 20.13 9.74 32.64
CA LEU A 23 20.22 9.27 31.25
C LEU A 23 18.86 8.76 30.73
N ALA A 24 18.12 8.01 31.54
CA ALA A 24 16.78 7.56 31.22
C ALA A 24 15.80 8.75 31.04
N GLY A 25 15.86 9.74 31.92
CA GLY A 25 15.04 10.96 31.81
C GLY A 25 15.33 11.77 30.55
N ILE A 26 16.61 11.97 30.22
CA ILE A 26 17.02 12.67 29.00
C ILE A 26 16.61 11.92 27.74
N THR A 27 16.73 10.59 27.71
CA THR A 27 16.30 9.78 26.55
C THR A 27 14.79 9.83 26.36
N LEU A 28 13.99 9.72 27.41
CA LEU A 28 12.53 9.84 27.33
C LEU A 28 12.10 11.23 26.83
N LEU A 29 12.74 12.28 27.32
CA LEU A 29 12.45 13.65 26.92
C LEU A 29 12.85 13.88 25.45
N ALA A 30 13.99 13.36 25.01
CA ALA A 30 14.46 13.42 23.64
C ALA A 30 13.48 12.69 22.67
N ILE A 31 12.99 11.50 23.04
CA ILE A 31 12.00 10.75 22.28
C ILE A 31 10.68 11.53 22.18
N GLY A 32 10.19 12.05 23.31
CA GLY A 32 8.94 12.82 23.35
C GLY A 32 8.98 14.06 22.47
N LEU A 33 10.09 14.83 22.52
CA LEU A 33 10.27 16.00 21.66
C LEU A 33 10.39 15.62 20.18
N TYR A 34 11.14 14.58 19.87
CA TYR A 34 11.30 14.12 18.49
C TYR A 34 9.99 13.66 17.89
N THR A 35 9.22 12.83 18.62
CA THR A 35 7.92 12.35 18.18
C THR A 35 6.87 13.45 18.07
N GLY A 36 6.92 14.45 18.94
CA GLY A 36 5.99 15.59 18.92
C GLY A 36 6.27 16.61 17.81
N THR A 37 7.50 16.67 17.28
CA THR A 37 7.87 17.62 16.21
C THR A 37 7.62 17.08 14.80
N LEU A 38 7.49 15.76 14.64
CA LEU A 38 7.29 15.11 13.34
C LEU A 38 5.82 14.79 13.10
N GLN A 39 5.30 15.18 11.93
CA GLN A 39 3.94 14.84 11.47
C GLN A 39 3.88 13.43 10.87
N ILE A 40 4.50 12.45 11.53
CA ILE A 40 4.57 11.05 11.08
C ILE A 40 3.95 10.19 12.18
N SER A 41 3.50 8.97 11.83
CA SER A 41 2.93 8.05 12.82
C SER A 41 3.90 7.84 14.00
N LEU A 42 3.36 7.83 15.22
CA LEU A 42 4.12 7.69 16.47
C LEU A 42 5.03 6.45 16.46
N TRP A 43 4.61 5.36 15.86
CA TRP A 43 5.40 4.14 15.75
C TRP A 43 6.64 4.30 14.88
N LYS A 44 6.51 4.94 13.72
CA LYS A 44 7.64 5.19 12.80
C LYS A 44 8.65 6.15 13.47
N SER A 45 8.20 7.29 13.97
CA SER A 45 9.06 8.30 14.61
C SER A 45 9.67 7.79 15.92
N GLY A 46 8.88 7.07 16.73
CA GLY A 46 9.34 6.49 18.00
C GLY A 46 10.44 5.45 17.80
N THR A 47 10.29 4.55 16.83
CA THR A 47 11.30 3.52 16.51
C THR A 47 12.63 4.16 16.07
N ILE A 48 12.58 5.17 15.20
CA ILE A 48 13.79 5.89 14.75
C ILE A 48 14.47 6.58 15.95
N ALA A 49 13.70 7.30 16.78
CA ALA A 49 14.23 7.96 17.96
C ALA A 49 14.87 6.99 18.95
N LEU A 50 14.20 5.84 19.22
CA LEU A 50 14.73 4.78 20.07
C LEU A 50 16.05 4.21 19.53
N THR A 51 16.10 3.96 18.21
CA THR A 51 17.33 3.45 17.57
C THR A 51 18.50 4.41 17.74
N VAL A 52 18.27 5.70 17.50
CA VAL A 52 19.28 6.74 17.69
C VAL A 52 19.71 6.80 19.16
N CYS A 53 18.76 6.79 20.10
CA CYS A 53 19.06 6.78 21.53
C CYS A 53 19.86 5.53 21.95
N ALA A 54 19.55 4.35 21.40
CA ALA A 54 20.27 3.10 21.67
C ALA A 54 21.75 3.20 21.22
N VAL A 55 22.00 3.75 20.03
CA VAL A 55 23.35 3.97 19.52
C VAL A 55 24.13 4.92 20.44
N PHE A 56 23.54 6.05 20.80
CA PHE A 56 24.17 7.01 21.72
C PHE A 56 24.41 6.42 23.11
N ALA A 57 23.51 5.56 23.61
CA ALA A 57 23.72 4.85 24.88
C ALA A 57 24.93 3.90 24.83
N CYS A 58 25.10 3.16 23.72
CA CYS A 58 26.26 2.30 23.53
C CYS A 58 27.58 3.09 23.47
N ILE A 59 27.60 4.22 22.74
CA ILE A 59 28.79 5.10 22.66
C ILE A 59 29.10 5.71 24.02
N ASN A 60 28.09 6.10 24.77
CA ASN A 60 28.24 6.65 26.12
C ASN A 60 28.87 5.62 27.09
N SER A 61 28.45 4.35 27.01
CA SER A 61 29.05 3.27 27.80
C SER A 61 30.54 3.09 27.46
N LEU A 62 30.90 3.14 26.17
CA LEU A 62 32.28 3.04 25.73
C LEU A 62 33.10 4.25 26.16
N SER A 63 32.57 5.45 26.04
CA SER A 63 33.24 6.69 26.52
C SER A 63 33.51 6.65 28.02
N ARG A 64 32.60 6.10 28.81
CA ARG A 64 32.73 5.88 30.24
C ARG A 64 33.88 4.92 30.57
N ALA A 65 33.97 3.82 29.82
CA ALA A 65 35.07 2.86 29.95
C ALA A 65 36.44 3.53 29.68
N ILE A 66 36.51 4.36 28.64
CA ILE A 66 37.72 5.11 28.29
C ILE A 66 38.08 6.11 29.38
N SER A 67 37.10 6.84 29.95
CA SER A 67 37.33 7.75 31.06
C SER A 67 37.96 7.05 32.25
N VAL A 68 37.45 5.85 32.62
CA VAL A 68 38.01 5.09 33.73
C VAL A 68 39.41 4.55 33.38
N ALA A 69 39.64 4.09 32.14
CA ALA A 69 40.97 3.63 31.70
C ALA A 69 42.04 4.75 31.80
N ILE A 70 41.67 5.98 31.38
CA ILE A 70 42.53 7.15 31.49
C ILE A 70 42.79 7.51 32.96
N ALA A 71 41.75 7.51 33.81
CA ALA A 71 41.87 7.78 35.23
C ALA A 71 42.78 6.75 35.94
N LEU A 72 42.73 5.49 35.55
CA LEU A 72 43.65 4.48 36.07
C LEU A 72 45.08 4.70 35.62
N HIS A 73 45.30 5.03 34.35
CA HIS A 73 46.62 5.32 33.82
C HIS A 73 47.31 6.53 34.43
N MET A 74 46.52 7.58 34.67
CA MET A 74 46.98 8.83 35.25
C MET A 74 46.99 8.84 36.80
N GLN A 75 46.58 7.75 37.43
CA GLN A 75 46.49 7.63 38.90
C GLN A 75 45.68 8.73 39.57
N LEU A 76 44.58 9.16 38.91
CA LEU A 76 43.72 10.22 39.39
C LEU A 76 42.93 9.82 40.66
N PRO A 77 42.65 10.77 41.59
CA PRO A 77 41.91 10.51 42.83
C PRO A 77 40.52 9.92 42.55
N GLN A 78 39.95 9.25 43.58
CA GLN A 78 38.66 8.49 43.41
C GLN A 78 37.45 9.41 43.28
N ASP A 79 37.56 10.70 43.65
CA ASP A 79 36.45 11.65 43.72
C ASP A 79 36.27 12.49 42.43
N GLU A 80 37.02 12.17 41.37
CA GLU A 80 36.87 12.88 40.09
C GLU A 80 35.61 12.50 39.32
N PRO A 81 35.06 13.47 38.52
CA PRO A 81 33.85 13.22 37.74
C PRO A 81 34.01 12.10 36.74
N TRP A 82 32.89 11.40 36.42
CA TRP A 82 32.82 10.26 35.53
C TRP A 82 33.38 10.47 34.12
N PHE A 83 33.53 11.72 33.69
CA PHE A 83 34.03 12.04 32.36
C PHE A 83 35.19 13.01 32.45
N CYS A 84 36.36 12.58 32.00
CA CYS A 84 37.47 13.50 31.74
C CYS A 84 37.30 14.14 30.34
N LEU A 85 37.96 15.28 30.13
CA LEU A 85 37.89 16.06 28.88
C LEU A 85 38.22 15.16 27.66
N ALA A 86 39.23 14.28 27.76
CA ALA A 86 39.62 13.38 26.67
C ALA A 86 38.51 12.40 26.30
N ALA A 87 37.80 11.86 27.29
CA ALA A 87 36.63 10.97 27.03
C ALA A 87 35.48 11.70 26.39
N CYS A 88 35.22 12.98 26.75
CA CYS A 88 34.22 13.82 26.11
C CYS A 88 34.58 14.11 24.64
N VAL A 89 35.84 14.43 24.36
CA VAL A 89 36.31 14.62 22.97
C VAL A 89 36.16 13.35 22.15
N PHE A 90 36.58 12.21 22.70
CA PHE A 90 36.40 10.91 22.04
C PHE A 90 34.91 10.64 21.73
N TYR A 91 34.03 10.84 22.71
CA TYR A 91 32.59 10.66 22.51
C TYR A 91 32.06 11.50 21.35
N ASN A 92 32.41 12.79 21.32
CA ASN A 92 31.98 13.69 20.25
C ASN A 92 32.51 13.26 18.87
N ILE A 93 33.79 12.91 18.79
CA ILE A 93 34.40 12.44 17.53
C ILE A 93 33.68 11.19 17.01
N VAL A 94 33.47 10.19 17.86
CA VAL A 94 32.76 8.94 17.46
C VAL A 94 31.31 9.23 17.04
N CYS A 95 30.60 10.09 17.76
CA CYS A 95 29.26 10.52 17.39
C CYS A 95 29.22 11.19 16.00
N TRP A 96 30.17 12.10 15.73
CA TRP A 96 30.26 12.75 14.41
C TRP A 96 30.59 11.78 13.29
N ILE A 97 31.53 10.86 13.51
CA ILE A 97 31.85 9.82 12.51
C ILE A 97 30.62 8.97 12.21
N LEU A 98 29.87 8.53 13.23
CA LEU A 98 28.66 7.74 13.02
C LEU A 98 27.55 8.55 12.32
N VAL A 99 27.33 9.80 12.68
CA VAL A 99 26.35 10.65 12.00
C VAL A 99 26.72 10.82 10.52
N LEU A 100 28.00 11.12 10.22
CA LEU A 100 28.45 11.31 8.83
C LEU A 100 28.34 10.03 8.00
N THR A 101 28.73 8.88 8.57
CA THR A 101 28.66 7.59 7.85
C THR A 101 27.22 7.09 7.69
N ALA A 102 26.35 7.31 8.69
CA ALA A 102 24.95 6.90 8.64
C ALA A 102 24.07 7.88 7.83
N PHE A 103 24.52 9.10 7.59
CA PHE A 103 23.72 10.15 6.92
C PHE A 103 23.24 9.71 5.55
N TYR A 104 24.13 9.23 4.70
CA TYR A 104 23.78 8.85 3.33
C TYR A 104 22.84 7.64 3.24
N PRO A 105 23.11 6.49 3.90
CA PRO A 105 22.20 5.37 3.87
C PRO A 105 20.86 5.66 4.56
N SER A 106 20.86 6.45 5.65
CA SER A 106 19.62 6.77 6.36
C SER A 106 18.71 7.70 5.57
N THR A 107 19.24 8.72 4.89
CA THR A 107 18.42 9.64 4.08
C THR A 107 17.74 8.97 2.90
N ARG A 108 18.36 7.96 2.30
CA ARG A 108 17.76 7.22 1.19
C ARG A 108 16.87 6.07 1.65
N ALA A 109 17.39 5.17 2.48
CA ALA A 109 16.68 3.95 2.86
C ALA A 109 15.53 4.22 3.85
N VAL A 110 15.79 5.03 4.89
CA VAL A 110 14.78 5.33 5.91
C VAL A 110 13.67 6.21 5.35
N ARG A 111 13.98 7.15 4.45
CA ARG A 111 12.97 7.99 3.80
C ARG A 111 11.97 7.14 3.01
N VAL A 112 12.45 6.23 2.17
CA VAL A 112 11.59 5.32 1.40
C VAL A 112 10.72 4.47 2.31
N MET A 113 11.26 3.99 3.43
CA MET A 113 10.51 3.18 4.39
C MET A 113 9.46 3.98 5.16
N VAL A 114 9.69 5.25 5.42
CA VAL A 114 8.76 6.14 6.14
C VAL A 114 7.61 6.57 5.23
N GLU A 115 7.90 6.84 3.96
CA GLU A 115 6.91 7.26 2.96
C GLU A 115 6.00 6.10 2.51
N ASP A 116 6.42 4.85 2.67
CA ASP A 116 5.65 3.68 2.23
C ASP A 116 4.77 3.11 3.37
N ASP A 117 3.45 3.11 3.17
CA ASP A 117 2.49 2.63 4.17
C ASP A 117 2.40 1.09 4.26
N ASN A 118 2.94 0.37 3.27
CA ASN A 118 2.97 -1.10 3.27
C ASN A 118 3.82 -1.70 4.41
N PHE A 119 4.68 -0.88 5.05
CA PHE A 119 5.56 -1.28 6.15
C PHE A 119 4.98 -1.04 7.56
N ALA A 120 3.74 -0.62 7.67
CA ALA A 120 3.15 -0.31 8.97
C ALA A 120 3.33 -1.44 9.99
N GLN A 121 3.15 -2.70 9.58
CA GLN A 121 3.28 -3.87 10.45
C GLN A 121 4.72 -4.09 10.94
N THR A 122 5.72 -3.81 10.13
CA THR A 122 7.14 -4.01 10.48
C THR A 122 7.57 -3.06 11.59
N TRP A 123 7.06 -1.83 11.60
CA TRP A 123 7.37 -0.84 12.62
C TRP A 123 6.85 -1.21 14.01
N TYR A 124 5.75 -1.96 14.11
CA TYR A 124 5.19 -2.42 15.38
C TYR A 124 6.09 -3.44 16.12
N VAL A 125 6.96 -4.13 15.42
CA VAL A 125 7.85 -5.14 16.02
C VAL A 125 9.24 -4.54 16.28
N PHE A 126 9.67 -3.60 15.45
CA PHE A 126 11.06 -3.17 15.40
C PHE A 126 11.50 -2.29 16.57
N TRP A 127 10.58 -1.59 17.25
CA TRP A 127 10.91 -0.74 18.41
C TRP A 127 11.41 -1.53 19.62
N VAL A 128 11.08 -2.82 19.70
CA VAL A 128 11.46 -3.68 20.83
C VAL A 128 12.98 -3.83 20.91
N LEU A 129 13.64 -4.00 19.76
CA LEU A 129 15.08 -4.22 19.72
C LEU A 129 15.90 -3.05 20.29
N PRO A 130 15.76 -1.79 19.82
CA PRO A 130 16.45 -0.66 20.41
C PRO A 130 16.16 -0.48 21.91
N LEU A 131 14.93 -0.76 22.32
CA LEU A 131 14.52 -0.67 23.73
C LEU A 131 15.31 -1.67 24.59
N VAL A 132 15.47 -2.91 24.15
CA VAL A 132 16.29 -3.92 24.83
C VAL A 132 17.76 -3.45 24.95
N PHE A 133 18.33 -2.87 23.88
CA PHE A 133 19.69 -2.36 23.93
C PHE A 133 19.85 -1.18 24.89
N ILE A 134 18.88 -0.25 24.95
CA ILE A 134 18.86 0.83 25.93
C ILE A 134 18.82 0.25 27.34
N PHE A 135 17.92 -0.71 27.58
CA PHE A 135 17.76 -1.35 28.88
C PHE A 135 19.05 -2.06 29.32
N LEU A 136 19.69 -2.84 28.42
CA LEU A 136 20.96 -3.49 28.71
C LEU A 136 22.08 -2.50 29.03
N ASN A 137 22.16 -1.38 28.27
CA ASN A 137 23.13 -0.34 28.56
C ASN A 137 22.88 0.34 29.91
N LEU A 138 21.63 0.63 30.26
CA LEU A 138 21.25 1.20 31.56
C LEU A 138 21.57 0.24 32.71
N PHE A 139 21.29 -1.05 32.53
CA PHE A 139 21.58 -2.09 33.51
C PHE A 139 23.10 -2.25 33.74
N MET A 140 23.90 -2.11 32.70
CA MET A 140 25.36 -2.21 32.79
C MET A 140 26.01 -1.00 33.45
N ILE A 141 25.30 0.12 33.72
CA ILE A 141 25.89 1.27 34.39
C ILE A 141 26.22 0.87 35.83
N PRO A 142 27.50 0.84 36.21
CA PRO A 142 27.89 0.46 37.54
C PRO A 142 27.45 1.54 38.56
N ARG A 143 26.96 1.10 39.68
CA ARG A 143 26.49 1.98 40.75
C ARG A 143 27.64 2.80 41.41
N TYR A 144 28.83 2.19 41.46
CA TYR A 144 30.02 2.80 42.02
C TYR A 144 31.18 2.80 41.00
N GLN A 145 31.93 3.90 40.93
CA GLN A 145 33.09 3.98 40.04
C GLN A 145 34.21 2.99 40.41
N THR A 146 34.34 2.71 41.71
CA THR A 146 35.35 1.79 42.23
C THR A 146 35.25 0.38 41.64
N THR A 147 34.05 -0.06 41.24
CA THR A 147 33.86 -1.39 40.63
C THR A 147 34.53 -1.51 39.26
N LEU A 148 34.56 -0.44 38.48
CA LEU A 148 35.25 -0.41 37.18
C LEU A 148 36.76 -0.27 37.26
N ARG A 149 37.31 0.15 38.38
CA ARG A 149 38.76 0.29 38.56
C ARG A 149 39.50 -1.06 38.69
N THR A 150 38.77 -2.17 38.87
CA THR A 150 39.36 -3.50 38.81
C THR A 150 39.64 -3.88 37.35
N GLY A 151 40.91 -4.15 37.00
CA GLY A 151 41.35 -4.32 35.62
C GLY A 151 40.54 -5.39 34.81
N ARG A 152 40.21 -6.54 35.45
CA ARG A 152 39.36 -7.57 34.80
C ARG A 152 37.93 -7.08 34.54
N VAL A 153 37.32 -6.30 35.45
CA VAL A 153 35.97 -5.77 35.31
C VAL A 153 35.92 -4.72 34.19
N LEU A 154 36.93 -3.85 34.14
CA LEU A 154 37.04 -2.85 33.08
C LEU A 154 37.22 -3.47 31.71
N GLN A 155 38.08 -4.49 31.58
CA GLN A 155 38.24 -5.23 30.31
C GLN A 155 36.93 -5.89 29.86
N GLY A 156 36.25 -6.59 30.78
CA GLY A 156 34.93 -7.18 30.49
C GLY A 156 33.90 -6.12 30.06
N TYR A 157 33.84 -4.96 30.75
CA TYR A 157 32.94 -3.88 30.41
C TYR A 157 33.22 -3.29 29.02
N ILE A 158 34.49 -3.10 28.64
CA ILE A 158 34.88 -2.63 27.31
C ILE A 158 34.43 -3.64 26.24
N VAL A 159 34.76 -4.92 26.42
CA VAL A 159 34.41 -5.96 25.45
C VAL A 159 32.90 -6.06 25.25
N ILE A 160 32.11 -6.04 26.33
CA ILE A 160 30.66 -6.10 26.24
C ILE A 160 30.09 -4.82 25.59
N SER A 161 30.62 -3.65 25.92
CA SER A 161 30.16 -2.37 25.31
C SER A 161 30.44 -2.33 23.80
N ILE A 162 31.59 -2.80 23.36
CA ILE A 162 31.92 -2.91 21.93
C ILE A 162 31.02 -3.94 21.25
N ALA A 163 30.84 -5.12 21.87
CA ALA A 163 29.98 -6.16 21.33
C ALA A 163 28.53 -5.69 21.16
N LEU A 164 27.96 -4.99 22.15
CA LEU A 164 26.63 -4.42 22.08
C LEU A 164 26.52 -3.38 20.96
N LEU A 165 27.51 -2.50 20.79
CA LEU A 165 27.50 -1.50 19.73
C LEU A 165 27.56 -2.17 18.34
N VAL A 166 28.48 -3.11 18.13
CA VAL A 166 28.61 -3.85 16.86
C VAL A 166 27.36 -4.61 16.55
N LEU A 167 26.78 -5.28 17.54
CA LEU A 167 25.56 -6.08 17.38
C LEU A 167 24.35 -5.19 17.03
N LEU A 168 24.22 -4.04 17.68
CA LEU A 168 23.17 -3.06 17.38
C LEU A 168 23.31 -2.52 15.96
N LEU A 169 24.52 -2.13 15.54
CA LEU A 169 24.76 -1.64 14.18
C LEU A 169 24.49 -2.74 13.13
N TRP A 170 24.88 -3.97 13.41
CA TRP A 170 24.63 -5.10 12.52
C TRP A 170 23.14 -5.40 12.36
N PHE A 171 22.37 -5.42 13.45
CA PHE A 171 20.92 -5.58 13.40
C PHE A 171 20.25 -4.44 12.62
N ASN A 172 20.70 -3.19 12.80
CA ASN A 172 20.17 -2.07 12.01
C ASN A 172 20.50 -2.22 10.52
N ALA A 173 21.70 -2.67 10.17
CA ALA A 173 22.07 -2.93 8.78
C ALA A 173 21.21 -4.04 8.15
N ILE A 174 21.03 -5.18 8.85
CA ILE A 174 20.13 -6.26 8.39
C ILE A 174 18.72 -5.76 8.21
N PHE A 175 18.20 -4.97 9.15
CA PHE A 175 16.86 -4.42 9.05
C PHE A 175 16.69 -3.54 7.80
N LEU A 176 17.64 -2.64 7.54
CA LEU A 176 17.61 -1.80 6.34
C LEU A 176 17.66 -2.62 5.05
N LEU A 177 18.51 -3.66 5.02
CA LEU A 177 18.60 -4.57 3.87
C LEU A 177 17.30 -5.36 3.67
N MET A 178 16.75 -5.91 4.75
CA MET A 178 15.48 -6.65 4.70
C MET A 178 14.33 -5.76 4.24
N ALA A 179 14.24 -4.56 4.78
CA ALA A 179 13.20 -3.61 4.43
C ALA A 179 13.28 -3.18 2.96
N THR A 180 14.48 -2.86 2.46
CA THR A 180 14.67 -2.52 1.04
C THR A 180 14.36 -3.70 0.11
N SER A 181 14.69 -4.94 0.52
CA SER A 181 14.37 -6.15 -0.23
C SER A 181 12.86 -6.41 -0.29
N LEU A 182 12.16 -6.29 0.85
CA LEU A 182 10.71 -6.45 0.90
C LEU A 182 9.98 -5.42 0.03
N ASN A 183 10.41 -4.15 0.07
CA ASN A 183 9.84 -3.10 -0.77
C ASN A 183 10.04 -3.40 -2.26
N ARG A 184 11.24 -3.82 -2.63
CA ARG A 184 11.52 -4.21 -4.02
C ARG A 184 10.63 -5.37 -4.48
N ASN A 185 10.47 -6.38 -3.64
CA ASN A 185 9.61 -7.52 -3.95
C ASN A 185 8.13 -7.12 -4.07
N ALA A 186 7.63 -6.28 -3.17
CA ALA A 186 6.26 -5.76 -3.24
C ALA A 186 6.01 -4.97 -4.54
N ARG A 187 6.94 -4.10 -4.93
CA ARG A 187 6.88 -3.37 -6.21
C ARG A 187 6.87 -4.31 -7.41
N LEU A 188 7.76 -5.28 -7.44
CA LEU A 188 7.81 -6.27 -8.52
C LEU A 188 6.50 -7.07 -8.61
N GLN A 189 5.89 -7.42 -7.49
CA GLN A 189 4.59 -8.08 -7.48
C GLN A 189 3.48 -7.18 -8.06
N GLN A 190 3.45 -5.90 -7.70
CA GLN A 190 2.48 -4.94 -8.26
C GLN A 190 2.66 -4.75 -9.77
N GLU A 191 3.91 -4.62 -10.24
CA GLU A 191 4.21 -4.52 -11.66
C GLU A 191 3.78 -5.78 -12.44
N ASN A 192 4.05 -6.97 -11.88
CA ASN A 192 3.63 -8.24 -12.48
C ASN A 192 2.10 -8.36 -12.54
N GLN A 193 1.38 -7.95 -11.49
CA GLN A 193 -0.08 -7.94 -11.49
C GLN A 193 -0.64 -6.99 -12.56
N LEU A 194 -0.04 -5.81 -12.70
CA LEU A 194 -0.43 -4.83 -13.72
C LEU A 194 -0.22 -5.40 -15.14
N LEU A 195 0.93 -6.00 -15.39
CA LEU A 195 1.24 -6.65 -16.67
C LEU A 195 0.26 -7.78 -16.98
N PHE A 196 -0.05 -8.61 -15.99
CA PHE A 196 -1.03 -9.69 -16.14
C PHE A 196 -2.43 -9.16 -16.51
N MET A 197 -2.90 -8.09 -15.82
CA MET A 197 -4.18 -7.46 -16.16
C MET A 197 -4.18 -6.84 -17.57
N GLN A 198 -3.07 -6.23 -17.99
CA GLN A 198 -2.94 -5.69 -19.35
C GLN A 198 -3.00 -6.81 -20.39
N GLN A 199 -2.31 -7.91 -20.16
CA GLN A 199 -2.35 -9.07 -21.06
C GLN A 199 -3.75 -9.66 -21.17
N GLN A 200 -4.45 -9.80 -20.06
CA GLN A 200 -5.83 -10.29 -20.03
C GLN A 200 -6.79 -9.37 -20.81
N ARG A 201 -6.64 -8.05 -20.66
CA ARG A 201 -7.40 -7.07 -21.44
C ARG A 201 -7.11 -7.19 -22.94
N TYR A 202 -5.84 -7.37 -23.30
CA TYR A 202 -5.45 -7.54 -24.70
C TYR A 202 -6.06 -8.81 -25.31
N GLU A 203 -6.04 -9.93 -24.61
CA GLU A 203 -6.65 -11.19 -25.05
C GLU A 203 -8.16 -11.08 -25.20
N ASN A 204 -8.86 -10.45 -24.23
CA ASN A 204 -10.28 -10.18 -24.32
C ASN A 204 -10.63 -9.28 -25.50
N LEU A 205 -9.86 -8.23 -25.74
CA LEU A 205 -10.05 -7.35 -26.89
C LEU A 205 -9.86 -8.09 -28.21
N LYS A 206 -8.83 -8.93 -28.28
CA LYS A 206 -8.57 -9.77 -29.48
C LYS A 206 -9.72 -10.74 -29.73
N ALA A 207 -10.25 -11.37 -28.70
CA ALA A 207 -11.41 -12.27 -28.80
C ALA A 207 -12.65 -11.50 -29.30
N SER A 208 -12.93 -10.31 -28.74
CA SER A 208 -14.07 -9.48 -29.19
C SER A 208 -13.93 -9.01 -30.64
N ILE A 209 -12.71 -8.67 -31.08
CA ILE A 209 -12.44 -8.30 -32.48
C ILE A 209 -12.74 -9.48 -33.42
N GLU A 210 -12.32 -10.68 -33.04
CA GLU A 210 -12.57 -11.86 -33.87
C GLU A 210 -14.06 -12.24 -33.92
N GLU A 211 -14.77 -12.12 -32.80
CA GLU A 211 -16.21 -12.28 -32.72
C GLU A 211 -16.96 -11.30 -33.65
N VAL A 212 -16.61 -10.01 -33.60
CA VAL A 212 -17.19 -9.00 -34.49
C VAL A 212 -16.84 -9.27 -35.95
N ARG A 213 -15.63 -9.73 -36.24
CA ARG A 213 -15.22 -10.13 -37.60
C ARG A 213 -16.05 -11.28 -38.11
N GLN A 214 -16.30 -12.30 -37.30
CA GLN A 214 -17.11 -13.45 -37.65
C GLN A 214 -18.59 -13.06 -37.85
N ALA A 215 -19.17 -12.30 -36.95
CA ALA A 215 -20.52 -11.76 -37.10
C ALA A 215 -20.71 -10.96 -38.39
N ARG A 216 -19.72 -10.11 -38.74
CA ARG A 216 -19.72 -9.34 -40.00
C ARG A 216 -19.62 -10.25 -41.23
N HIS A 217 -18.82 -11.31 -41.17
CA HIS A 217 -18.72 -12.30 -42.24
C HIS A 217 -20.05 -13.01 -42.47
N ASP A 218 -20.69 -13.45 -41.40
CA ASP A 218 -21.96 -14.17 -41.45
C ASP A 218 -23.09 -13.28 -41.97
N MET A 219 -23.14 -12.00 -41.51
CA MET A 219 -24.07 -11.02 -42.03
C MET A 219 -23.89 -10.79 -43.54
N ARG A 220 -22.63 -10.67 -44.01
CA ARG A 220 -22.33 -10.52 -45.45
C ARG A 220 -22.81 -11.74 -46.23
N HIS A 221 -22.63 -12.94 -45.69
CA HIS A 221 -23.09 -14.18 -46.33
C HIS A 221 -24.62 -14.23 -46.45
N GLN A 222 -25.34 -13.81 -45.39
CA GLN A 222 -26.82 -13.72 -45.42
C GLN A 222 -27.29 -12.69 -46.42
N LEU A 223 -26.68 -11.50 -46.48
CA LEU A 223 -27.03 -10.47 -47.46
C LEU A 223 -26.79 -10.92 -48.89
N ASN A 224 -25.69 -11.63 -49.16
CA ASN A 224 -25.41 -12.20 -50.48
C ASN A 224 -26.43 -13.24 -50.90
N GLN A 225 -26.92 -14.09 -49.99
CA GLN A 225 -27.98 -15.08 -50.28
C GLN A 225 -29.32 -14.38 -50.60
N ILE A 226 -29.66 -13.34 -49.85
CA ILE A 226 -30.86 -12.51 -50.12
C ILE A 226 -30.75 -11.84 -51.51
N SER A 227 -29.59 -11.28 -51.86
CA SER A 227 -29.34 -10.65 -53.15
C SER A 227 -29.47 -11.64 -54.30
N ALA A 228 -28.88 -12.84 -54.18
CA ALA A 228 -28.94 -13.89 -55.21
C ALA A 228 -30.39 -14.38 -55.45
N LEU A 229 -31.18 -14.56 -54.40
CA LEU A 229 -32.58 -14.95 -54.52
C LEU A 229 -33.43 -13.83 -55.15
N ALA A 230 -33.14 -12.58 -54.87
CA ALA A 230 -33.79 -11.42 -55.47
C ALA A 230 -33.44 -11.28 -56.95
N GLU A 231 -32.18 -11.48 -57.35
CA GLU A 231 -31.71 -11.40 -58.73
C GLU A 231 -32.28 -12.53 -59.62
N THR A 232 -32.50 -13.72 -59.08
CA THR A 232 -33.15 -14.83 -59.80
C THR A 232 -34.65 -14.70 -59.88
N GLY A 233 -35.28 -13.73 -59.21
CA GLY A 233 -36.72 -13.54 -59.18
C GLY A 233 -37.47 -14.60 -58.40
N ASP A 234 -36.75 -15.43 -57.61
CA ASP A 234 -37.37 -16.48 -56.78
C ASP A 234 -37.96 -15.87 -55.49
N LEU A 235 -39.17 -15.34 -55.65
CA LEU A 235 -39.91 -14.70 -54.55
C LEU A 235 -40.35 -15.72 -53.47
N GLU A 236 -40.65 -16.97 -53.84
CA GLU A 236 -41.02 -18.00 -52.87
C GLU A 236 -39.80 -18.48 -52.08
N GLY A 237 -38.66 -18.66 -52.72
CA GLY A 237 -37.39 -18.98 -52.08
C GLY A 237 -36.95 -17.87 -51.11
N LEU A 238 -37.07 -16.62 -51.54
CA LEU A 238 -36.73 -15.44 -50.70
C LEU A 238 -37.64 -15.37 -49.47
N LYS A 239 -38.95 -15.56 -49.64
CA LYS A 239 -39.93 -15.57 -48.54
C LYS A 239 -39.65 -16.69 -47.54
N SER A 240 -39.42 -17.90 -48.02
CA SER A 240 -39.06 -19.06 -47.18
C SER A 240 -37.74 -18.83 -46.40
N TYR A 241 -36.72 -18.26 -47.06
CA TYR A 241 -35.45 -17.93 -46.39
C TYR A 241 -35.60 -16.88 -45.30
N LEU A 242 -36.39 -15.84 -45.55
CA LEU A 242 -36.71 -14.79 -44.56
C LEU A 242 -37.55 -15.37 -43.42
N GLU A 243 -38.58 -16.16 -43.70
CA GLU A 243 -39.38 -16.77 -42.64
C GLU A 243 -38.57 -17.70 -41.73
N LYS A 244 -37.63 -18.49 -42.32
CA LYS A 244 -36.74 -19.36 -41.56
C LYS A 244 -35.76 -18.60 -40.68
N ASN A 245 -35.30 -17.43 -41.09
CA ASN A 245 -34.41 -16.59 -40.30
C ASN A 245 -35.18 -15.73 -39.28
N ILE A 246 -36.37 -15.23 -39.65
CA ILE A 246 -37.25 -14.47 -38.77
C ILE A 246 -37.87 -15.37 -37.69
N SER A 247 -38.18 -16.66 -38.00
CA SER A 247 -38.71 -17.61 -37.00
C SER A 247 -37.71 -17.90 -35.85
N ARG A 248 -36.43 -17.60 -36.02
CA ARG A 248 -35.44 -17.62 -34.94
C ARG A 248 -35.54 -16.44 -34.00
N ILE A 249 -36.27 -15.38 -34.40
CA ILE A 249 -36.58 -14.22 -33.55
C ILE A 249 -37.90 -14.53 -32.85
N PRO A 250 -37.97 -14.61 -31.53
CA PRO A 250 -39.20 -14.95 -30.82
C PRO A 250 -40.31 -13.94 -31.12
N ASN A 251 -41.36 -14.36 -31.79
CA ASN A 251 -42.54 -13.55 -32.07
C ASN A 251 -43.58 -13.81 -30.97
N LEU A 252 -43.81 -12.86 -30.10
CA LEU A 252 -44.70 -13.02 -28.93
C LEU A 252 -46.17 -12.90 -29.26
N GLY A 253 -46.55 -12.51 -30.49
CA GLY A 253 -47.96 -12.33 -30.89
C GLY A 253 -48.70 -11.24 -30.09
N ILE A 254 -47.99 -10.41 -29.34
CA ILE A 254 -48.54 -9.36 -28.55
C ILE A 254 -48.53 -8.06 -29.39
N HIS A 255 -49.68 -7.37 -29.46
CA HIS A 255 -49.87 -6.12 -30.18
C HIS A 255 -49.80 -4.97 -29.18
N PHE A 256 -48.88 -4.04 -29.34
CA PHE A 256 -48.67 -2.94 -28.41
C PHE A 256 -49.21 -1.62 -28.90
N CYS A 257 -49.24 -1.39 -30.23
CA CYS A 257 -49.76 -0.17 -30.84
C CYS A 257 -50.14 -0.35 -32.32
N GLU A 258 -50.90 0.60 -32.90
CA GLU A 258 -51.34 0.57 -34.29
C GLU A 258 -50.23 0.80 -35.33
N ASN A 259 -49.14 1.45 -34.93
CA ASN A 259 -47.97 1.65 -35.80
C ASN A 259 -47.15 0.38 -35.90
N ARG A 260 -47.09 -0.24 -37.09
CA ARG A 260 -46.43 -1.55 -37.34
C ARG A 260 -44.94 -1.52 -37.04
N ALA A 261 -44.25 -0.41 -37.35
CA ALA A 261 -42.81 -0.33 -37.16
C ALA A 261 -42.44 -0.26 -35.65
N ALA A 262 -43.16 0.59 -34.89
CA ALA A 262 -43.04 0.65 -33.46
C ALA A 262 -43.43 -0.64 -32.76
N ASP A 263 -44.55 -1.24 -33.19
CA ASP A 263 -45.02 -2.52 -32.63
C ASP A 263 -43.98 -3.64 -32.76
N SER A 264 -43.32 -3.73 -33.94
CA SER A 264 -42.25 -4.70 -34.18
C SER A 264 -41.05 -4.50 -33.27
N VAL A 265 -40.59 -3.28 -33.06
CA VAL A 265 -39.49 -2.95 -32.19
C VAL A 265 -39.78 -3.33 -30.73
N ILE A 266 -40.98 -2.93 -30.26
CA ILE A 266 -41.39 -3.22 -28.88
C ILE A 266 -41.55 -4.71 -28.64
N GLY A 267 -42.18 -5.42 -29.61
CA GLY A 267 -42.33 -6.86 -29.57
C GLY A 267 -41.00 -7.62 -29.47
N TYR A 268 -39.98 -7.13 -30.18
CA TYR A 268 -38.62 -7.69 -30.11
C TYR A 268 -38.02 -7.51 -28.70
N TYR A 269 -38.04 -6.33 -28.14
CA TYR A 269 -37.49 -6.08 -26.79
C TYR A 269 -38.34 -6.74 -25.69
N CYS A 270 -39.64 -6.86 -25.86
CA CYS A 270 -40.50 -7.64 -24.96
C CYS A 270 -40.10 -9.12 -24.93
N ALA A 271 -39.82 -9.71 -26.10
CA ALA A 271 -39.33 -11.08 -26.20
C ALA A 271 -38.00 -11.28 -25.53
N LEU A 272 -37.09 -10.30 -25.69
CA LEU A 272 -35.77 -10.31 -25.08
C LEU A 272 -35.86 -10.21 -23.56
N ALA A 273 -36.67 -9.29 -23.04
CA ALA A 273 -36.91 -9.11 -21.60
C ALA A 273 -37.51 -10.40 -20.98
N LYS A 274 -38.43 -11.04 -21.66
CA LYS A 274 -39.03 -12.32 -21.21
C LYS A 274 -38.02 -13.46 -21.14
N ARG A 275 -37.05 -13.47 -22.03
CA ARG A 275 -35.97 -14.47 -22.02
C ARG A 275 -35.04 -14.31 -20.82
N GLU A 276 -34.84 -13.08 -20.38
CA GLU A 276 -34.03 -12.72 -19.23
C GLU A 276 -34.84 -12.64 -17.92
N ASP A 277 -36.07 -13.12 -17.89
CA ASP A 277 -37.02 -13.08 -16.76
C ASP A 277 -37.27 -11.66 -16.19
N ILE A 278 -37.18 -10.65 -17.06
CA ILE A 278 -37.42 -9.26 -16.69
C ILE A 278 -38.90 -8.91 -16.98
N PRO A 279 -39.65 -8.40 -15.98
CA PRO A 279 -41.01 -7.95 -16.20
C PRO A 279 -41.07 -6.78 -17.16
N PHE A 280 -41.74 -6.94 -18.29
CA PHE A 280 -41.88 -5.93 -19.32
C PHE A 280 -43.36 -5.48 -19.44
N CYS A 281 -43.59 -4.20 -19.32
CA CYS A 281 -44.89 -3.58 -19.52
C CYS A 281 -44.74 -2.33 -20.41
N ALA A 282 -45.42 -2.32 -21.54
CA ALA A 282 -45.43 -1.18 -22.44
C ALA A 282 -46.90 -0.76 -22.70
N LYS A 283 -47.18 0.50 -22.60
CA LYS A 283 -48.45 1.11 -22.92
C LYS A 283 -48.19 2.28 -23.86
N LEU A 284 -48.55 2.10 -25.13
CA LEU A 284 -48.33 3.08 -26.19
C LEU A 284 -49.65 3.39 -26.92
N ASP A 285 -49.84 4.67 -27.14
CA ASP A 285 -50.96 5.22 -27.93
C ASP A 285 -50.33 5.91 -29.15
N LEU A 286 -49.93 5.11 -30.14
CA LEU A 286 -49.35 5.59 -31.40
C LEU A 286 -50.25 5.29 -32.56
N PRO A 287 -50.71 6.29 -33.31
CA PRO A 287 -51.55 6.10 -34.49
C PRO A 287 -50.75 5.45 -35.60
N GLN A 288 -51.48 4.84 -36.58
CA GLN A 288 -50.90 4.09 -37.67
C GLN A 288 -49.91 4.92 -38.51
N THR A 289 -50.14 6.21 -38.68
CA THR A 289 -49.26 7.13 -39.41
C THR A 289 -48.84 8.28 -38.50
N LEU A 290 -47.52 8.52 -38.45
CA LEU A 290 -46.94 9.57 -37.66
C LEU A 290 -46.31 10.64 -38.57
N PRO A 291 -46.28 11.92 -38.17
CA PRO A 291 -45.66 13.01 -38.93
C PRO A 291 -44.13 13.01 -38.87
N ILE A 292 -43.51 11.90 -38.42
CA ILE A 292 -42.07 11.73 -38.26
C ILE A 292 -41.61 10.56 -39.08
N ASP A 293 -40.33 10.53 -39.47
CA ASP A 293 -39.70 9.45 -40.17
C ASP A 293 -39.68 8.15 -39.31
N GLU A 294 -40.30 7.09 -39.82
CA GLU A 294 -40.44 5.80 -39.12
C GLU A 294 -39.09 5.19 -38.75
N ILE A 295 -38.06 5.37 -39.58
CA ILE A 295 -36.72 4.82 -39.35
C ILE A 295 -36.09 5.51 -38.12
N ASN A 296 -36.17 6.84 -38.08
CA ASN A 296 -35.62 7.61 -36.96
C ASN A 296 -36.39 7.33 -35.65
N MET A 297 -37.69 7.16 -35.70
CA MET A 297 -38.49 6.76 -34.54
C MET A 297 -38.08 5.36 -34.03
N CYS A 298 -37.96 4.37 -34.92
CA CYS A 298 -37.54 3.06 -34.55
C CYS A 298 -36.13 3.02 -33.93
N LEU A 299 -35.19 3.83 -34.46
CA LEU A 299 -33.86 3.97 -33.94
C LEU A 299 -33.84 4.50 -32.52
N VAL A 300 -34.60 5.59 -32.26
CA VAL A 300 -34.72 6.17 -30.92
C VAL A 300 -35.36 5.17 -29.95
N LEU A 301 -36.43 4.52 -30.37
CA LEU A 301 -37.14 3.53 -29.55
C LEU A 301 -36.26 2.33 -29.19
N SER A 302 -35.53 1.82 -30.17
CA SER A 302 -34.55 0.73 -29.96
C SER A 302 -33.50 1.11 -28.95
N ASN A 303 -32.85 2.27 -29.11
CA ASN A 303 -31.81 2.73 -28.19
C ASN A 303 -32.34 2.91 -26.75
N LEU A 304 -33.56 3.42 -26.58
CA LEU A 304 -34.20 3.60 -25.26
C LEU A 304 -34.51 2.25 -24.60
N LEU A 305 -35.06 1.30 -25.36
CA LEU A 305 -35.43 -0.03 -24.86
C LEU A 305 -34.18 -0.87 -24.54
N GLU A 306 -33.15 -0.77 -25.38
CA GLU A 306 -31.86 -1.44 -25.15
C GLU A 306 -31.19 -0.95 -23.85
N ASN A 307 -31.11 0.37 -23.68
CA ASN A 307 -30.56 0.96 -22.45
C ASN A 307 -31.36 0.54 -21.20
N ALA A 308 -32.70 0.51 -21.30
CA ALA A 308 -33.56 0.11 -20.19
C ALA A 308 -33.37 -1.38 -19.85
N LEU A 309 -33.26 -2.26 -20.87
CA LEU A 309 -33.01 -3.67 -20.68
C LEU A 309 -31.66 -3.94 -20.06
N GLU A 310 -30.58 -3.31 -20.56
CA GLU A 310 -29.24 -3.44 -19.97
C GLU A 310 -29.20 -2.97 -18.52
N ALA A 311 -29.84 -1.85 -18.19
CA ALA A 311 -29.92 -1.35 -16.83
C ALA A 311 -30.66 -2.35 -15.92
N SER A 312 -31.74 -2.96 -16.41
CA SER A 312 -32.52 -3.94 -15.66
C SER A 312 -31.73 -5.23 -15.43
N ILE A 313 -30.97 -5.72 -16.41
CA ILE A 313 -30.10 -6.88 -16.27
C ILE A 313 -29.05 -6.61 -15.21
N ARG A 314 -28.40 -5.46 -15.25
CA ARG A 314 -27.38 -5.06 -14.24
C ARG A 314 -27.97 -4.98 -12.84
N THR A 315 -29.19 -4.48 -12.68
CA THR A 315 -29.85 -4.36 -11.39
C THR A 315 -30.28 -5.72 -10.83
N CYS A 316 -30.80 -6.61 -11.65
CA CYS A 316 -31.13 -7.99 -11.24
C CYS A 316 -29.89 -8.76 -10.80
N LEU A 317 -28.74 -8.61 -11.46
CA LEU A 317 -27.48 -9.23 -11.03
C LEU A 317 -26.98 -8.71 -9.68
N LEU A 318 -27.25 -7.45 -9.34
CA LEU A 318 -26.90 -6.87 -8.04
C LEU A 318 -27.77 -7.40 -6.89
N TYR A 319 -29.03 -7.78 -7.16
CA TYR A 319 -29.93 -8.36 -6.15
C TYR A 319 -29.74 -9.86 -5.92
N THR A 320 -29.14 -10.57 -6.86
CA THR A 320 -28.84 -12.03 -6.72
C THR A 320 -27.47 -12.33 -6.16
N SER A 321 -26.60 -11.32 -5.98
CA SER A 321 -25.31 -11.51 -5.33
C SER A 321 -25.49 -11.37 -3.81
N PRO A 322 -25.26 -12.43 -3.00
CA PRO A 322 -25.29 -12.31 -1.55
C PRO A 322 -24.26 -11.27 -1.09
N SER A 323 -24.74 -10.31 -0.30
CA SER A 323 -23.87 -9.29 0.29
C SER A 323 -22.77 -9.96 1.11
N PRO A 324 -21.49 -9.59 0.97
CA PRO A 324 -20.41 -10.15 1.78
C PRO A 324 -20.41 -9.64 3.23
N ARG A 325 -21.59 -9.27 3.76
CA ARG A 325 -21.75 -8.69 5.10
C ARG A 325 -22.86 -9.39 5.94
N ASP A 326 -22.95 -10.70 5.84
CA ASP A 326 -23.67 -11.52 6.84
C ASP A 326 -22.76 -12.61 7.36
#